data_f509b17ae8ce5067d8de87bd89661c16
#
_entry.id   f509b17ae8ce5067d8de87bd89661c16
#
_cell.length_a   1.000
_cell.length_b   1.000
_cell.length_c   1.000
_cell.angle_alpha   90.00
_cell.angle_beta   90.00
_cell.angle_gamma   90.00
#
_symmetry.space_group_name_H-M   'P 1'
#
loop_
_entity.id
_entity.type
_entity.pdbx_description
1 polymer ?
#
loop_
_entity_poly.entity_id
_entity_poly.type
_entity_poly.pdbx_seq_one_letter_code
_entity_poly.pdbx_strand_id
1 'polypeptide(L)'
;MVEFKFIDYGTDFGTRDMGQKLRQKLLTLINNGEKVALDFTGVNVVSNSFADECIAKLLLEMPLDELKRCTTFRGLNPLAERSVLVALQRRYSVIKNATI
;
A
#
# COMPACT_ATOMS: atom_id res chain seq x y z
N MET A 1 1.07 17.26 4.00
CA MET A 1 1.26 15.82 3.74
C MET A 1 1.42 15.09 5.06
N VAL A 2 0.65 14.04 5.25
CA VAL A 2 0.72 13.20 6.45
C VAL A 2 1.71 12.06 6.19
N GLU A 3 2.58 11.77 7.16
CA GLU A 3 3.47 10.61 7.09
C GLU A 3 2.82 9.42 7.81
N PHE A 4 2.74 8.28 7.12
CA PHE A 4 2.34 7.02 7.72
C PHE A 4 3.59 6.15 7.85
N LYS A 5 4.12 6.05 9.06
CA LYS A 5 5.37 5.35 9.33
C LYS A 5 5.09 3.89 9.67
N PHE A 6 5.38 3.01 8.73
CA PHE A 6 5.17 1.57 8.95
C PHE A 6 6.04 1.02 10.06
N ILE A 7 7.20 1.62 10.31
CA ILE A 7 8.10 1.19 11.39
C ILE A 7 7.44 1.30 12.76
N ASP A 8 6.45 2.15 12.91
CA ASP A 8 5.71 2.28 14.18
C ASP A 8 4.89 1.02 14.50
N TYR A 9 4.65 0.17 13.50
CA TYR A 9 3.85 -1.06 13.65
C TYR A 9 4.70 -2.33 13.59
N GLY A 10 5.99 -2.21 13.28
CA GLY A 10 6.90 -3.35 13.18
C GLY A 10 7.92 -3.20 12.09
N THR A 11 8.80 -4.21 11.96
CA THR A 11 9.84 -4.24 10.95
C THR A 11 9.58 -5.25 9.84
N ASP A 12 8.73 -6.26 10.11
CA ASP A 12 8.44 -7.36 9.19
C ASP A 12 6.94 -7.48 9.01
N PHE A 13 6.50 -7.35 7.77
CA PHE A 13 5.08 -7.37 7.42
C PHE A 13 4.81 -8.53 6.48
N GLY A 14 4.27 -9.63 7.02
CA GLY A 14 4.10 -10.87 6.29
C GLY A 14 2.68 -11.36 6.11
N THR A 15 1.69 -10.76 6.78
CA THR A 15 0.35 -11.33 6.82
C THR A 15 -0.70 -10.39 6.21
N ARG A 16 -1.78 -11.01 5.70
CA ARG A 16 -2.93 -10.27 5.20
C ARG A 16 -3.72 -9.59 6.33
N ASP A 17 -3.76 -10.20 7.51
CA ASP A 17 -4.44 -9.59 8.67
C ASP A 17 -3.85 -8.23 9.01
N MET A 18 -2.54 -8.14 9.10
CA MET A 18 -1.86 -6.88 9.36
C MET A 18 -2.07 -5.91 8.19
N GLY A 19 -2.02 -6.43 6.96
CA GLY A 19 -2.27 -5.62 5.77
C GLY A 19 -3.64 -4.97 5.80
N GLN A 20 -4.66 -5.72 6.16
CA GLN A 20 -6.03 -5.20 6.26
C GLN A 20 -6.14 -4.11 7.33
N LYS A 21 -5.56 -4.34 8.50
CA LYS A 21 -5.58 -3.36 9.59
C LYS A 21 -4.95 -2.05 9.18
N LEU A 22 -3.79 -2.09 8.55
CA LEU A 22 -3.09 -0.89 8.13
C LEU A 22 -3.78 -0.22 6.94
N ARG A 23 -4.37 -0.99 6.02
CA ARG A 23 -5.18 -0.42 4.94
C ARG A 23 -6.33 0.41 5.49
N GLN A 24 -7.02 -0.07 6.54
CA GLN A 24 -8.11 0.66 7.16
C GLN A 24 -7.64 2.04 7.67
N LYS A 25 -6.48 2.08 8.29
CA LYS A 25 -5.89 3.33 8.76
C LYS A 25 -5.54 4.27 7.61
N LEU A 26 -4.97 3.73 6.53
CA LEU A 26 -4.65 4.50 5.34
C LEU A 26 -5.90 5.09 4.69
N LEU A 27 -6.95 4.30 4.56
CA LEU A 27 -8.21 4.75 3.97
C LEU A 27 -8.82 5.89 4.76
N THR A 28 -8.75 5.82 6.08
CA THR A 28 -9.25 6.91 6.93
C THR A 28 -8.54 8.23 6.61
N LEU A 29 -7.21 8.19 6.50
CA LEU A 29 -6.42 9.37 6.17
C LEU A 29 -6.75 9.90 4.77
N ILE A 30 -6.80 9.01 3.79
CA ILE A 30 -7.07 9.38 2.40
C ILE A 30 -8.48 9.96 2.28
N ASN A 31 -9.47 9.35 2.92
CA ASN A 31 -10.87 9.80 2.87
C ASN A 31 -11.06 11.13 3.57
N ASN A 32 -10.16 11.51 4.48
CA ASN A 32 -10.16 12.84 5.10
C ASN A 32 -9.52 13.90 4.21
N GLY A 33 -9.16 13.56 2.97
CA GLY A 33 -8.55 14.51 2.03
C GLY A 33 -7.05 14.66 2.20
N GLU A 34 -6.41 13.82 3.01
CA GLU A 34 -5.00 13.92 3.26
C GLU A 34 -4.18 13.28 2.12
N LYS A 35 -3.07 13.92 1.77
CA LYS A 35 -2.04 13.29 0.96
C LYS A 35 -1.09 12.57 1.91
N VAL A 36 -0.85 11.27 1.66
CA VAL A 36 -0.16 10.40 2.60
C VAL A 36 1.17 9.93 2.03
N ALA A 37 2.24 10.14 2.80
CA ALA A 37 3.53 9.51 2.50
C ALA A 37 3.58 8.15 3.21
N LEU A 38 3.70 7.09 2.42
CA LEU A 38 3.81 5.72 2.91
C LEU A 38 5.29 5.47 3.18
N ASP A 39 5.68 5.68 4.45
CA ASP A 39 7.09 5.65 4.84
C ASP A 39 7.47 4.28 5.38
N PHE A 40 8.29 3.56 4.60
CA PHE A 40 8.81 2.25 4.94
C PHE A 40 10.26 2.28 5.46
N THR A 41 10.75 3.46 5.80
CA THR A 41 12.12 3.58 6.33
C THR A 41 12.28 2.69 7.57
N GLY A 42 13.30 1.82 7.56
CA GLY A 42 13.57 0.89 8.65
C GLY A 42 12.81 -0.43 8.56
N VAL A 43 11.84 -0.55 7.66
CA VAL A 43 11.10 -1.79 7.45
C VAL A 43 11.97 -2.77 6.68
N ASN A 44 12.07 -4.00 7.21
CA ASN A 44 12.95 -5.03 6.68
C ASN A 44 12.24 -5.91 5.64
N VAL A 45 11.05 -6.40 5.96
CA VAL A 45 10.32 -7.36 5.11
C VAL A 45 8.92 -6.86 4.81
N VAL A 46 8.57 -6.90 3.51
CA VAL A 46 7.20 -6.70 3.02
C VAL A 46 6.88 -7.85 2.08
N SER A 47 6.02 -8.77 2.53
CA SER A 47 5.63 -9.90 1.70
C SER A 47 4.68 -9.47 0.57
N ASN A 48 4.56 -10.32 -0.45
CA ASN A 48 3.59 -10.10 -1.53
C ASN A 48 2.15 -10.07 -0.98
N SER A 49 1.85 -10.94 -0.02
CA SER A 49 0.51 -10.99 0.60
C SER A 49 0.18 -9.71 1.34
N PHE A 50 1.14 -9.19 2.12
CA PHE A 50 0.94 -7.91 2.82
C PHE A 50 0.80 -6.76 1.82
N ALA A 51 1.67 -6.71 0.82
CA ALA A 51 1.64 -5.64 -0.18
C ALA A 51 0.31 -5.61 -0.93
N ASP A 52 -0.22 -6.78 -1.30
CA ASP A 52 -1.52 -6.87 -1.94
C ASP A 52 -2.63 -6.39 -1.01
N GLU A 53 -2.66 -6.90 0.21
CA GLU A 53 -3.74 -6.62 1.16
C GLU A 53 -3.75 -5.17 1.63
N CYS A 54 -2.57 -4.60 1.91
CA CYS A 54 -2.46 -3.24 2.45
C CYS A 54 -2.50 -2.17 1.36
N ILE A 55 -1.76 -2.38 0.27
CA ILE A 55 -1.52 -1.34 -0.73
C ILE A 55 -2.35 -1.57 -2.00
N ALA A 56 -2.21 -2.75 -2.62
CA ALA A 56 -2.84 -3.00 -3.91
C ALA A 56 -4.36 -2.99 -3.84
N LYS A 57 -4.95 -3.44 -2.74
CA LYS A 57 -6.40 -3.41 -2.56
C LYS A 57 -6.97 -2.00 -2.41
N LEU A 58 -6.13 -0.98 -2.25
CA LEU A 58 -6.60 0.40 -2.36
C LEU A 58 -7.18 0.69 -3.75
N LEU A 59 -6.75 -0.06 -4.77
CA LEU A 59 -7.30 0.06 -6.11
C LEU A 59 -8.76 -0.41 -6.22
N LEU A 60 -9.28 -1.11 -5.23
CA LEU A 60 -10.71 -1.43 -5.15
C LEU A 60 -11.54 -0.23 -4.71
N GLU A 61 -10.89 0.75 -4.06
CA GLU A 61 -11.55 1.93 -3.51
C GLU A 61 -11.42 3.16 -4.41
N MET A 62 -10.38 3.20 -5.26
CA MET A 62 -10.10 4.35 -6.10
C MET A 62 -9.31 3.96 -7.34
N PRO A 63 -9.41 4.74 -8.44
CA PRO A 63 -8.59 4.50 -9.63
C PRO A 63 -7.10 4.70 -9.34
N LEU A 64 -6.25 4.09 -10.18
CA LEU A 64 -4.80 4.17 -10.00
C LEU A 64 -4.27 5.61 -10.02
N ASP A 65 -4.79 6.45 -10.91
CA ASP A 65 -4.35 7.84 -11.01
C ASP A 65 -4.68 8.63 -9.74
N GLU A 66 -5.81 8.35 -9.10
CA GLU A 66 -6.14 8.96 -7.82
C GLU A 66 -5.23 8.47 -6.71
N LEU A 67 -4.95 7.16 -6.68
CA LEU A 67 -4.00 6.60 -5.71
C LEU A 67 -2.64 7.27 -5.84
N LYS A 68 -2.16 7.48 -7.06
CA LYS A 68 -0.89 8.17 -7.31
C LYS A 68 -0.91 9.62 -6.83
N ARG A 69 -2.04 10.31 -6.93
CA ARG A 69 -2.16 11.68 -6.44
C ARG A 69 -2.20 11.77 -4.93
N CYS A 70 -2.80 10.77 -4.28
CA CYS A 70 -3.03 10.78 -2.83
C CYS A 70 -1.88 10.21 -2.03
N THR A 71 -0.97 9.48 -2.67
CA THR A 71 0.09 8.75 -1.95
C THR A 71 1.45 8.93 -2.60
N THR A 72 2.48 8.80 -1.78
CA THR A 72 3.86 8.66 -2.25
C THR A 72 4.57 7.63 -1.38
N PHE A 73 5.57 6.96 -1.93
CA PHE A 73 6.34 5.96 -1.18
C PHE A 73 7.70 6.50 -0.79
N ARG A 74 8.15 6.14 0.42
CA ARG A 74 9.49 6.49 0.91
C ARG A 74 10.13 5.29 1.60
N GLY A 75 11.44 5.14 1.43
CA GLY A 75 12.23 4.23 2.24
C GLY A 75 12.05 2.75 1.97
N LEU A 76 11.45 2.38 0.85
CA LEU A 76 11.32 0.97 0.46
C LEU A 76 12.72 0.41 0.12
N ASN A 77 13.09 -0.71 0.75
CA ASN A 77 14.26 -1.45 0.27
C ASN A 77 13.92 -2.15 -1.05
N PRO A 78 14.93 -2.63 -1.81
CA PRO A 78 14.67 -3.19 -3.16
C PRO A 78 13.68 -4.35 -3.19
N LEU A 79 13.71 -5.25 -2.21
CA LEU A 79 12.77 -6.37 -2.16
C LEU A 79 11.35 -5.92 -1.81
N ALA A 80 11.22 -4.99 -0.88
CA ALA A 80 9.93 -4.43 -0.50
C ALA A 80 9.32 -3.65 -1.68
N GLU A 81 10.12 -2.87 -2.39
CA GLU A 81 9.67 -2.16 -3.58
C GLU A 81 9.13 -3.12 -4.62
N ARG A 82 9.85 -4.22 -4.87
CA ARG A 82 9.40 -5.24 -5.82
C ARG A 82 8.07 -5.85 -5.40
N SER A 83 7.90 -6.19 -4.12
CA SER A 83 6.66 -6.76 -3.62
C SER A 83 5.49 -5.82 -3.84
N VAL A 84 5.67 -4.53 -3.57
CA VAL A 84 4.63 -3.51 -3.77
C VAL A 84 4.30 -3.36 -5.24
N LEU A 85 5.30 -3.24 -6.12
CA LEU A 85 5.09 -3.09 -7.56
C LEU A 85 4.38 -4.29 -8.16
N VAL A 86 4.81 -5.51 -7.81
CA VAL A 86 4.19 -6.73 -8.31
C VAL A 86 2.73 -6.82 -7.85
N ALA A 87 2.47 -6.51 -6.59
CA ALA A 87 1.10 -6.55 -6.05
C ALA A 87 0.20 -5.54 -6.78
N LEU A 88 0.67 -4.32 -6.98
CA LEU A 88 -0.09 -3.29 -7.69
C LEU A 88 -0.36 -3.69 -9.13
N GLN A 89 0.63 -4.22 -9.84
CA GLN A 89 0.47 -4.66 -11.23
C GLN A 89 -0.56 -5.80 -11.35
N ARG A 90 -0.47 -6.79 -10.46
CA ARG A 90 -1.40 -7.92 -10.48
C ARG A 90 -2.83 -7.48 -10.19
N ARG A 91 -3.02 -6.65 -9.18
CA ARG A 91 -4.35 -6.17 -8.80
C ARG A 91 -4.93 -5.29 -9.89
N TYR A 92 -4.13 -4.42 -10.46
CA TYR A 92 -4.56 -3.54 -11.56
C TYR A 92 -5.04 -4.37 -12.76
N SER A 93 -4.28 -5.41 -13.15
CA SER A 93 -4.67 -6.30 -14.24
C SER A 93 -5.98 -7.02 -13.98
N VAL A 94 -6.18 -7.52 -12.76
CA VAL A 94 -7.42 -8.20 -12.38
C VAL A 94 -8.62 -7.25 -12.50
N ILE A 95 -8.49 -6.04 -11.96
CA ILE A 95 -9.56 -5.04 -11.98
C ILE A 95 -9.87 -4.63 -13.42
N LYS A 96 -8.84 -4.36 -14.21
CA LYS A 96 -9.00 -3.94 -15.61
C LYS A 96 -9.69 -5.03 -16.42
N ASN A 97 -9.33 -6.30 -16.23
CA ASN A 97 -9.94 -7.41 -16.96
C ASN A 97 -11.38 -7.66 -16.53
N ALA A 98 -11.71 -7.36 -15.29
CA ALA A 98 -13.07 -7.54 -14.78
C ALA A 98 -14.07 -6.51 -15.31
N THR A 99 -13.59 -5.42 -15.92
CA THR A 99 -14.44 -4.34 -16.43
C THR A 99 -14.80 -4.48 -17.91
N ILE A 100 -14.39 -5.54 -18.54
CA ILE A 100 -14.66 -5.80 -19.97
C ILE A 100 -16.13 -6.15 -20.20
#